data_1f12e1c066ea769b8076648b0f2c814b
#
_entry.id   1f12e1c066ea769b8076648b0f2c814b
#
_cell.length_a   1.000
_cell.length_b   1.000
_cell.length_c   1.000
_cell.angle_alpha   90.00
_cell.angle_beta   90.00
_cell.angle_gamma   90.00
#
_symmetry.space_group_name_H-M   'P 1'
#
loop_
_entity.id
_entity.type
_entity.pdbx_description
1 polymer ?
#
loop_
_entity_poly.entity_id
_entity_poly.type
_entity_poly.pdbx_seq_one_letter_code
_entity_poly.pdbx_strand_id
1 'polypeptide(L)'
;MKVVVALDSFKGSLSSAEAGNAVKAGVLSAIPDARVIVKPLADGGEGTTDALIEGLGGTRIDLEVTGPMGTPVSAYYGYIPDQKTAVIERASAAGITLVPDAGKNPLVATTYGVGEMILDAIRRGCRKFIIGIGGSATNDGGLGMLKALGFTFLDENGNDVGEGAQALSKIETISVENADPLLADCQFQVACDVTNPLCGPNGATYIYGPQKGVTKDLLLPIDQGMAHYAKITAQATGTQYLEAPGAGAAGGLGFAFLSYLKAALVPGIDLILNAIRLEEELSDADVVVTGEGRLDHQTAMGKAPVGVARLARKYHATVLAFAGSVTKDASACNNAGIDAFFPVVRGVTTLEEAMDPQNAQENLRATAEQVFRLLALS
;
A
#
# COMPACT_ATOMS: atom_id res chain seq x y z
N MET A 1 -32.88 -0.53 -7.18
CA MET A 1 -31.65 0.27 -7.05
C MET A 1 -30.49 -0.64 -6.73
N LYS A 2 -29.40 -0.58 -7.50
CA LYS A 2 -28.12 -1.24 -7.21
C LYS A 2 -27.14 -0.22 -6.61
N VAL A 3 -26.63 -0.50 -5.41
CA VAL A 3 -25.67 0.35 -4.70
C VAL A 3 -24.35 -0.42 -4.52
N VAL A 4 -23.26 0.13 -5.00
CA VAL A 4 -21.92 -0.41 -4.78
C VAL A 4 -21.21 0.44 -3.72
N VAL A 5 -20.76 -0.20 -2.65
CA VAL A 5 -20.12 0.46 -1.50
C VAL A 5 -18.64 0.09 -1.47
N ALA A 6 -17.77 1.05 -1.69
CA ALA A 6 -16.31 0.89 -1.72
C ALA A 6 -15.66 2.03 -0.93
N LEU A 7 -15.58 1.85 0.39
CA LEU A 7 -14.96 2.81 1.33
C LEU A 7 -13.55 2.35 1.71
N ASP A 8 -12.64 3.31 1.88
CA ASP A 8 -11.40 3.06 2.60
C ASP A 8 -11.65 2.99 4.10
N SER A 9 -10.67 2.54 4.85
CA SER A 9 -10.72 2.50 6.31
C SER A 9 -10.87 3.91 6.92
N PHE A 10 -11.61 4.00 8.01
CA PHE A 10 -11.64 5.18 8.86
C PHE A 10 -10.53 4.99 9.91
N LYS A 11 -9.29 5.32 9.53
CA LYS A 11 -8.07 4.99 10.26
C LYS A 11 -8.18 5.29 11.76
N GLY A 12 -7.90 4.27 12.57
CA GLY A 12 -8.03 4.34 14.03
C GLY A 12 -9.47 4.21 14.57
N SER A 13 -10.47 3.94 13.70
CA SER A 13 -11.88 3.80 14.08
C SER A 13 -12.51 2.55 13.45
N LEU A 14 -12.76 2.53 12.13
CA LEU A 14 -13.40 1.41 11.44
C LEU A 14 -12.52 0.85 10.34
N SER A 15 -12.52 -0.47 10.19
CA SER A 15 -12.02 -1.13 8.99
C SER A 15 -12.89 -0.77 7.77
N SER A 16 -12.36 -0.96 6.58
CA SER A 16 -13.10 -0.75 5.33
C SER A 16 -14.40 -1.56 5.27
N ALA A 17 -14.36 -2.79 5.72
CA ALA A 17 -15.53 -3.66 5.72
C ALA A 17 -16.56 -3.28 6.78
N GLU A 18 -16.15 -2.92 8.00
CA GLU A 18 -17.07 -2.40 9.02
C GLU A 18 -17.77 -1.13 8.54
N ALA A 19 -17.03 -0.19 7.94
CA ALA A 19 -17.58 1.01 7.35
C ALA A 19 -18.55 0.69 6.20
N GLY A 20 -18.17 -0.21 5.30
CA GLY A 20 -19.03 -0.66 4.21
C GLY A 20 -20.33 -1.31 4.67
N ASN A 21 -20.25 -2.15 5.70
CA ASN A 21 -21.42 -2.81 6.27
C ASN A 21 -22.33 -1.82 7.02
N ALA A 22 -21.79 -0.80 7.67
CA ALA A 22 -22.57 0.27 8.28
C ALA A 22 -23.37 1.06 7.23
N VAL A 23 -22.74 1.42 6.11
CA VAL A 23 -23.44 2.06 4.97
C VAL A 23 -24.51 1.13 4.42
N LYS A 24 -24.20 -0.14 4.18
CA LYS A 24 -25.18 -1.13 3.70
C LYS A 24 -26.40 -1.19 4.61
N ALA A 25 -26.21 -1.24 5.92
CA ALA A 25 -27.31 -1.26 6.88
C ALA A 25 -28.18 0.00 6.79
N GLY A 26 -27.55 1.19 6.64
CA GLY A 26 -28.26 2.46 6.44
C GLY A 26 -29.07 2.50 5.14
N VAL A 27 -28.47 2.04 4.03
CA VAL A 27 -29.15 1.93 2.72
C VAL A 27 -30.38 1.03 2.82
N LEU A 28 -30.25 -0.17 3.40
CA LEU A 28 -31.34 -1.14 3.52
C LEU A 28 -32.42 -0.68 4.49
N SER A 29 -32.10 0.16 5.49
CA SER A 29 -33.10 0.82 6.34
C SER A 29 -33.97 1.82 5.57
N ALA A 30 -33.41 2.50 4.57
CA ALA A 30 -34.12 3.47 3.74
C ALA A 30 -34.82 2.80 2.54
N ILE A 31 -34.16 1.83 1.90
CA ILE A 31 -34.61 1.15 0.68
C ILE A 31 -34.43 -0.37 0.88
N PRO A 32 -35.40 -1.07 1.49
CA PRO A 32 -35.24 -2.50 1.84
C PRO A 32 -34.92 -3.42 0.66
N ASP A 33 -35.43 -3.09 -0.54
CA ASP A 33 -35.24 -3.89 -1.75
C ASP A 33 -33.98 -3.50 -2.55
N ALA A 34 -33.09 -2.65 -2.03
CA ALA A 34 -31.87 -2.29 -2.71
C ALA A 34 -30.90 -3.50 -2.76
N ARG A 35 -30.26 -3.69 -3.92
CA ARG A 35 -29.11 -4.61 -4.04
C ARG A 35 -27.85 -3.89 -3.63
N VAL A 36 -27.35 -4.15 -2.43
CA VAL A 36 -26.15 -3.49 -1.89
C VAL A 36 -24.97 -4.45 -1.89
N ILE A 37 -23.92 -4.08 -2.63
CA ILE A 37 -22.65 -4.83 -2.75
C ILE A 37 -21.57 -4.05 -2.03
N VAL A 38 -20.92 -4.68 -1.05
CA VAL A 38 -19.78 -4.09 -0.32
C VAL A 38 -18.49 -4.69 -0.87
N LYS A 39 -17.56 -3.81 -1.29
CA LYS A 39 -16.21 -4.15 -1.74
C LYS A 39 -15.23 -3.43 -0.82
N PRO A 40 -14.62 -4.12 0.15
CA PRO A 40 -13.59 -3.51 0.99
C PRO A 40 -12.46 -2.92 0.15
N LEU A 41 -11.99 -1.74 0.54
CA LEU A 41 -11.05 -0.92 -0.22
C LEU A 41 -9.85 -0.53 0.67
N ALA A 42 -8.73 -0.24 0.03
CA ALA A 42 -7.55 0.39 0.62
C ALA A 42 -6.84 1.23 -0.44
N ASP A 43 -5.87 2.03 -0.03
CA ASP A 43 -5.09 2.89 -0.93
C ASP A 43 -3.71 2.31 -1.32
N GLY A 44 -3.43 1.05 -0.96
CA GLY A 44 -2.11 0.43 -1.16
C GLY A 44 -1.15 0.63 0.02
N GLY A 45 -1.60 1.34 1.06
CA GLY A 45 -0.89 1.53 2.33
C GLY A 45 -1.31 0.55 3.41
N GLU A 46 -1.31 1.03 4.66
CA GLU A 46 -1.73 0.26 5.84
C GLU A 46 -3.18 -0.21 5.73
N GLY A 47 -3.43 -1.50 6.05
CA GLY A 47 -4.74 -2.13 5.99
C GLY A 47 -5.11 -2.72 4.62
N THR A 48 -4.23 -2.62 3.63
CA THR A 48 -4.43 -3.22 2.30
C THR A 48 -4.55 -4.74 2.38
N THR A 49 -3.72 -5.38 3.18
CA THR A 49 -3.74 -6.84 3.35
C THR A 49 -5.09 -7.30 3.90
N ASP A 50 -5.56 -6.68 4.96
CA ASP A 50 -6.83 -7.05 5.60
C ASP A 50 -8.02 -6.79 4.68
N ALA A 51 -8.06 -5.64 3.99
CA ALA A 51 -9.11 -5.32 3.03
C ALA A 51 -9.17 -6.33 1.87
N LEU A 52 -8.01 -6.76 1.34
CA LEU A 52 -7.97 -7.74 0.25
C LEU A 52 -8.27 -9.17 0.72
N ILE A 53 -7.82 -9.56 1.94
CA ILE A 53 -8.22 -10.85 2.55
C ILE A 53 -9.75 -10.92 2.63
N GLU A 54 -10.38 -9.89 3.18
CA GLU A 54 -11.83 -9.86 3.39
C GLU A 54 -12.59 -9.75 2.07
N GLY A 55 -12.12 -8.90 1.16
CA GLY A 55 -12.77 -8.69 -0.15
C GLY A 55 -12.65 -9.87 -1.12
N LEU A 56 -11.63 -10.71 -0.99
CA LEU A 56 -11.31 -11.79 -1.92
C LEU A 56 -11.44 -13.19 -1.30
N GLY A 57 -11.87 -13.29 -0.03
CA GLY A 57 -12.02 -14.59 0.64
C GLY A 57 -10.67 -15.25 0.94
N GLY A 58 -9.68 -14.46 1.28
CA GLY A 58 -8.35 -14.93 1.64
C GLY A 58 -8.22 -15.33 3.11
N THR A 59 -7.01 -15.74 3.50
CA THR A 59 -6.63 -16.03 4.87
C THR A 59 -5.37 -15.28 5.25
N ARG A 60 -5.26 -14.90 6.51
CA ARG A 60 -4.06 -14.31 7.09
C ARG A 60 -3.06 -15.40 7.42
N ILE A 61 -1.81 -15.21 7.02
CA ILE A 61 -0.68 -16.07 7.36
C ILE A 61 0.26 -15.27 8.26
N ASP A 62 0.36 -15.69 9.52
CA ASP A 62 1.29 -15.12 10.49
C ASP A 62 2.60 -15.91 10.47
N LEU A 63 3.74 -15.20 10.56
CA LEU A 63 5.07 -15.78 10.58
C LEU A 63 6.05 -14.88 11.34
N GLU A 64 7.15 -15.45 11.83
CA GLU A 64 8.27 -14.70 12.37
C GLU A 64 9.30 -14.49 11.26
N VAL A 65 9.75 -13.25 11.09
CA VAL A 65 10.74 -12.86 10.08
C VAL A 65 11.78 -11.92 10.66
N THR A 66 12.85 -11.69 9.91
CA THR A 66 13.89 -10.73 10.26
C THR A 66 13.33 -9.30 10.17
N GLY A 67 13.26 -8.62 11.29
CA GLY A 67 12.85 -7.22 11.38
C GLY A 67 13.88 -6.24 10.81
N PRO A 68 13.54 -4.94 10.75
CA PRO A 68 14.39 -3.94 10.12
C PRO A 68 15.76 -3.76 10.77
N MET A 69 15.89 -4.10 12.06
CA MET A 69 17.14 -4.00 12.80
C MET A 69 17.84 -5.37 13.01
N GLY A 70 17.48 -6.39 12.21
CA GLY A 70 18.06 -7.72 12.28
C GLY A 70 17.53 -8.61 13.42
N THR A 71 16.59 -8.13 14.22
CA THR A 71 15.92 -8.91 15.27
C THR A 71 14.61 -9.51 14.75
N PRO A 72 14.19 -10.70 15.23
CA PRO A 72 12.92 -11.30 14.84
C PRO A 72 11.73 -10.38 15.16
N VAL A 73 10.76 -10.35 14.24
CA VAL A 73 9.47 -9.66 14.41
C VAL A 73 8.34 -10.54 13.90
N SER A 74 7.17 -10.43 14.54
CA SER A 74 5.96 -11.03 14.01
C SER A 74 5.46 -10.21 12.83
N ALA A 75 5.32 -10.86 11.68
CA ALA A 75 4.77 -10.29 10.47
C ALA A 75 3.60 -11.14 9.96
N TYR A 76 2.85 -10.59 9.02
CA TYR A 76 1.79 -11.36 8.35
C TYR A 76 1.60 -10.92 6.92
N TYR A 77 0.98 -11.78 6.13
CA TYR A 77 0.52 -11.47 4.78
C TYR A 77 -0.82 -12.15 4.47
N GLY A 78 -1.51 -11.66 3.45
CA GLY A 78 -2.73 -12.26 2.94
C GLY A 78 -2.45 -13.36 1.92
N TYR A 79 -3.08 -14.52 2.09
CA TYR A 79 -3.05 -15.63 1.15
C TYR A 79 -4.41 -15.83 0.52
N ILE A 80 -4.50 -15.72 -0.81
CA ILE A 80 -5.71 -15.87 -1.59
C ILE A 80 -5.55 -17.11 -2.48
N PRO A 81 -5.98 -18.29 -2.01
CA PRO A 81 -5.65 -19.57 -2.64
C PRO A 81 -6.18 -19.71 -4.06
N ASP A 82 -7.43 -19.31 -4.31
CA ASP A 82 -8.10 -19.45 -5.61
C ASP A 82 -7.36 -18.67 -6.72
N GLN A 83 -6.66 -17.59 -6.36
CA GLN A 83 -5.90 -16.76 -7.30
C GLN A 83 -4.40 -17.03 -7.25
N LYS A 84 -3.92 -17.90 -6.34
CA LYS A 84 -2.50 -18.11 -6.03
C LYS A 84 -1.78 -16.80 -5.75
N THR A 85 -2.43 -15.89 -5.03
CA THR A 85 -1.97 -14.52 -4.80
C THR A 85 -1.57 -14.34 -3.34
N ALA A 86 -0.43 -13.69 -3.12
CA ALA A 86 -0.01 -13.16 -1.82
C ALA A 86 -0.16 -11.64 -1.82
N VAL A 87 -0.71 -11.11 -0.73
CA VAL A 87 -0.80 -9.66 -0.46
C VAL A 87 0.12 -9.34 0.70
N ILE A 88 1.18 -8.60 0.43
CA ILE A 88 2.25 -8.33 1.41
C ILE A 88 2.36 -6.83 1.62
N GLU A 89 2.14 -6.38 2.85
CA GLU A 89 2.56 -5.05 3.28
C GLU A 89 3.98 -5.15 3.86
N ARG A 90 4.95 -4.55 3.15
CA ARG A 90 6.33 -4.57 3.63
C ARG A 90 6.49 -3.98 5.04
N ALA A 91 5.60 -3.08 5.45
CA ALA A 91 5.62 -2.47 6.78
C ALA A 91 5.49 -3.50 7.91
N SER A 92 4.88 -4.64 7.64
CA SER A 92 4.79 -5.77 8.57
C SER A 92 6.16 -6.35 8.97
N ALA A 93 7.15 -6.35 8.04
CA ALA A 93 8.49 -6.89 8.27
C ALA A 93 9.58 -5.81 8.39
N ALA A 94 9.42 -4.66 7.71
CA ALA A 94 10.46 -3.63 7.62
C ALA A 94 9.88 -2.20 7.76
N GLY A 95 8.81 -2.06 8.57
CA GLY A 95 8.10 -0.80 8.83
C GLY A 95 8.83 0.13 9.80
N ILE A 96 8.59 1.44 9.63
CA ILE A 96 9.19 2.46 10.50
C ILE A 96 8.62 2.40 11.93
N THR A 97 7.41 1.89 12.09
CA THR A 97 6.75 1.70 13.39
C THR A 97 7.37 0.57 14.22
N LEU A 98 8.13 -0.33 13.58
CA LEU A 98 8.87 -1.40 14.26
C LEU A 98 10.17 -0.91 14.91
N VAL A 99 10.58 0.33 14.63
CA VAL A 99 11.84 0.90 15.11
C VAL A 99 11.55 2.15 15.95
N PRO A 100 11.84 2.15 17.26
CA PRO A 100 11.77 3.35 18.07
C PRO A 100 12.66 4.46 17.49
N ASP A 101 12.31 5.73 17.69
CA ASP A 101 13.06 6.86 17.12
C ASP A 101 14.54 6.84 17.47
N ALA A 102 14.88 6.51 18.70
CA ALA A 102 16.27 6.41 19.17
C ALA A 102 17.04 5.19 18.58
N GLY A 103 16.32 4.23 17.98
CA GLY A 103 16.91 3.02 17.41
C GLY A 103 17.06 3.06 15.88
N LYS A 104 16.60 4.14 15.23
CA LYS A 104 16.69 4.26 13.77
C LYS A 104 18.14 4.34 13.30
N ASN A 105 18.55 3.38 12.48
CA ASN A 105 19.89 3.35 11.89
C ASN A 105 19.84 2.85 10.44
N PRO A 106 19.82 3.74 9.46
CA PRO A 106 19.72 3.38 8.05
C PRO A 106 20.92 2.58 7.53
N LEU A 107 22.08 2.70 8.20
CA LEU A 107 23.29 1.99 7.78
C LEU A 107 23.19 0.47 7.92
N VAL A 108 22.36 -0.02 8.84
CA VAL A 108 22.19 -1.46 9.11
C VAL A 108 20.75 -1.95 8.88
N ALA A 109 19.80 -1.02 8.72
CA ALA A 109 18.39 -1.40 8.54
C ALA A 109 18.19 -2.19 7.24
N THR A 110 17.53 -3.34 7.34
CA THR A 110 17.41 -4.33 6.27
C THR A 110 15.97 -4.60 5.84
N THR A 111 15.79 -4.93 4.56
CA THR A 111 14.54 -5.45 3.98
C THR A 111 14.48 -6.99 3.98
N TYR A 112 15.37 -7.69 4.68
CA TYR A 112 15.51 -9.15 4.61
C TYR A 112 14.19 -9.88 4.89
N GLY A 113 13.44 -9.49 5.92
CA GLY A 113 12.17 -10.10 6.28
C GLY A 113 11.08 -9.98 5.18
N VAL A 114 11.16 -8.97 4.32
CA VAL A 114 10.26 -8.87 3.17
C VAL A 114 10.52 -10.02 2.19
N GLY A 115 11.77 -10.37 1.95
CA GLY A 115 12.16 -11.52 1.13
C GLY A 115 11.71 -12.85 1.75
N GLU A 116 11.83 -12.99 3.09
CA GLU A 116 11.35 -14.18 3.81
C GLU A 116 9.84 -14.37 3.64
N MET A 117 9.03 -13.29 3.73
CA MET A 117 7.58 -13.35 3.45
C MET A 117 7.28 -13.79 2.02
N ILE A 118 8.02 -13.27 1.03
CA ILE A 118 7.87 -13.64 -0.38
C ILE A 118 8.19 -15.13 -0.56
N LEU A 119 9.29 -15.64 0.03
CA LEU A 119 9.66 -17.05 -0.05
C LEU A 119 8.62 -17.98 0.59
N ASP A 120 8.09 -17.63 1.77
CA ASP A 120 7.05 -18.43 2.42
C ASP A 120 5.81 -18.51 1.51
N ALA A 121 5.40 -17.39 0.93
CA ALA A 121 4.27 -17.34 0.00
C ALA A 121 4.54 -18.19 -1.28
N ILE A 122 5.74 -18.14 -1.85
CA ILE A 122 6.13 -18.99 -2.99
C ILE A 122 6.01 -20.48 -2.64
N ARG A 123 6.51 -20.88 -1.46
CA ARG A 123 6.43 -22.26 -0.96
C ARG A 123 5.00 -22.74 -0.73
N ARG A 124 4.07 -21.83 -0.41
CA ARG A 124 2.61 -22.10 -0.32
C ARG A 124 1.92 -22.12 -1.69
N GLY A 125 2.68 -21.92 -2.78
CA GLY A 125 2.16 -22.00 -4.15
C GLY A 125 1.71 -20.67 -4.74
N CYS A 126 1.94 -19.53 -4.08
CA CYS A 126 1.69 -18.22 -4.67
C CYS A 126 2.59 -17.98 -5.87
N ARG A 127 2.04 -17.32 -6.89
CA ARG A 127 2.76 -16.90 -8.10
C ARG A 127 2.41 -15.47 -8.49
N LYS A 128 1.43 -14.88 -7.84
CA LYS A 128 1.04 -13.47 -7.99
C LYS A 128 1.26 -12.75 -6.67
N PHE A 129 1.84 -11.57 -6.74
CA PHE A 129 2.19 -10.79 -5.57
C PHE A 129 1.65 -9.38 -5.71
N ILE A 130 0.89 -8.93 -4.71
CA ILE A 130 0.47 -7.56 -4.50
C ILE A 130 1.30 -7.04 -3.33
N ILE A 131 2.18 -6.08 -3.57
CA ILE A 131 3.14 -5.61 -2.57
C ILE A 131 2.88 -4.14 -2.25
N GLY A 132 2.48 -3.83 -1.02
CA GLY A 132 2.46 -2.49 -0.50
C GLY A 132 3.84 -2.08 0.06
N ILE A 133 4.43 -1.00 -0.45
CA ILE A 133 5.78 -0.59 -0.04
C ILE A 133 5.83 0.67 0.85
N GLY A 134 4.68 1.16 1.32
CA GLY A 134 4.57 2.29 2.24
C GLY A 134 5.23 2.07 3.61
N GLY A 135 5.42 3.14 4.39
CA GLY A 135 5.84 3.10 5.80
C GLY A 135 7.26 2.58 6.07
N SER A 136 8.26 2.90 5.21
CA SER A 136 9.59 2.25 5.26
C SER A 136 10.54 2.75 6.38
N ALA A 137 11.24 1.80 7.06
CA ALA A 137 12.36 2.06 7.96
C ALA A 137 13.73 2.01 7.26
N THR A 138 13.81 1.39 6.10
CA THR A 138 15.05 0.98 5.43
C THR A 138 15.47 1.91 4.30
N ASN A 139 16.76 1.94 4.00
CA ASN A 139 17.35 2.66 2.86
C ASN A 139 18.46 1.80 2.22
N ASP A 140 18.20 0.50 2.10
CA ASP A 140 19.15 -0.54 1.68
C ASP A 140 19.03 -0.93 0.20
N GLY A 141 18.28 -0.14 -0.60
CA GLY A 141 18.09 -0.46 -2.02
C GLY A 141 17.35 -1.77 -2.28
N GLY A 142 16.71 -2.37 -1.26
CA GLY A 142 16.12 -3.70 -1.35
C GLY A 142 17.13 -4.85 -1.26
N LEU A 143 18.38 -4.55 -0.88
CA LEU A 143 19.46 -5.54 -0.76
C LEU A 143 19.08 -6.74 0.11
N GLY A 144 18.55 -6.46 1.32
CA GLY A 144 18.16 -7.53 2.24
C GLY A 144 17.11 -8.45 1.65
N MET A 145 16.05 -7.90 1.04
CA MET A 145 15.01 -8.68 0.36
C MET A 145 15.61 -9.60 -0.71
N LEU A 146 16.48 -9.07 -1.54
CA LEU A 146 17.12 -9.85 -2.61
C LEU A 146 18.02 -10.96 -2.06
N LYS A 147 18.78 -10.68 -0.98
CA LYS A 147 19.59 -11.71 -0.30
C LYS A 147 18.73 -12.85 0.23
N ALA A 148 17.61 -12.55 0.88
CA ALA A 148 16.66 -13.56 1.33
C ALA A 148 16.11 -14.40 0.17
N LEU A 149 15.93 -13.80 -1.01
CA LEU A 149 15.50 -14.48 -2.24
C LEU A 149 16.62 -15.27 -2.93
N GLY A 150 17.83 -15.30 -2.38
CA GLY A 150 18.97 -16.08 -2.87
C GLY A 150 19.93 -15.33 -3.80
N PHE A 151 19.73 -14.03 -4.05
CA PHE A 151 20.72 -13.23 -4.77
C PHE A 151 21.96 -13.02 -3.88
N THR A 152 23.14 -13.01 -4.50
CA THR A 152 24.42 -12.85 -3.76
C THR A 152 25.08 -11.54 -4.14
N PHE A 153 25.57 -10.82 -3.13
CA PHE A 153 26.25 -9.53 -3.28
C PHE A 153 27.61 -9.62 -2.58
N LEU A 154 28.70 -9.47 -3.35
CA LEU A 154 30.05 -9.69 -2.86
C LEU A 154 30.90 -8.43 -3.00
N ASP A 155 31.82 -8.25 -2.06
CA ASP A 155 32.85 -7.23 -2.08
C ASP A 155 34.05 -7.60 -3.00
N GLU A 156 35.06 -6.75 -3.05
CA GLU A 156 36.28 -6.94 -3.85
C GLU A 156 37.08 -8.20 -3.46
N ASN A 157 36.87 -8.72 -2.27
CA ASN A 157 37.55 -9.93 -1.75
C ASN A 157 36.68 -11.18 -1.91
N GLY A 158 35.47 -11.05 -2.49
CA GLY A 158 34.53 -12.16 -2.63
C GLY A 158 33.74 -12.50 -1.36
N ASN A 159 33.75 -11.64 -0.34
CA ASN A 159 32.95 -11.83 0.87
C ASN A 159 31.57 -11.14 0.72
N ASP A 160 30.60 -11.64 1.48
CA ASP A 160 29.29 -10.99 1.57
C ASP A 160 29.41 -9.55 2.10
N VAL A 161 28.73 -8.60 1.44
CA VAL A 161 28.85 -7.16 1.76
C VAL A 161 28.18 -6.75 3.07
N GLY A 162 27.40 -7.64 3.70
CA GLY A 162 26.59 -7.34 4.88
C GLY A 162 25.21 -6.74 4.55
N GLU A 163 24.67 -5.97 5.48
CA GLU A 163 23.29 -5.45 5.43
C GLU A 163 23.26 -3.92 5.46
N GLY A 164 22.09 -3.38 5.05
CA GLY A 164 21.76 -1.97 5.16
C GLY A 164 22.45 -1.08 4.13
N ALA A 165 22.27 0.23 4.26
CA ALA A 165 22.82 1.20 3.32
C ALA A 165 24.36 1.20 3.26
N GLN A 166 25.05 0.84 4.36
CA GLN A 166 26.51 0.75 4.40
C GLN A 166 27.10 -0.34 3.49
N ALA A 167 26.31 -1.32 3.11
CA ALA A 167 26.73 -2.40 2.24
C ALA A 167 26.81 -1.99 0.75
N LEU A 168 25.98 -1.04 0.35
CA LEU A 168 25.76 -0.70 -1.07
C LEU A 168 27.02 -0.23 -1.80
N SER A 169 27.87 0.55 -1.11
CA SER A 169 29.14 1.05 -1.68
C SER A 169 30.24 -0.01 -1.81
N LYS A 170 30.05 -1.18 -1.21
CA LYS A 170 31.05 -2.27 -1.20
C LYS A 170 30.77 -3.33 -2.27
N ILE A 171 29.64 -3.25 -2.95
CA ILE A 171 29.21 -4.27 -3.91
C ILE A 171 30.10 -4.21 -5.16
N GLU A 172 30.85 -5.27 -5.44
CA GLU A 172 31.65 -5.40 -6.66
C GLU A 172 31.09 -6.46 -7.60
N THR A 173 30.44 -7.50 -7.04
CA THR A 173 29.86 -8.59 -7.82
C THR A 173 28.46 -8.91 -7.34
N ILE A 174 27.56 -9.09 -8.30
CA ILE A 174 26.19 -9.57 -8.06
C ILE A 174 26.00 -10.89 -8.80
N SER A 175 25.61 -11.95 -8.09
CA SER A 175 25.21 -13.22 -8.70
C SER A 175 23.71 -13.48 -8.52
N VAL A 176 23.10 -13.90 -9.62
CA VAL A 176 21.69 -14.30 -9.69
C VAL A 176 21.51 -15.82 -9.70
N GLU A 177 22.61 -16.58 -9.68
CA GLU A 177 22.61 -18.03 -9.90
C GLU A 177 21.92 -18.82 -8.79
N ASN A 178 22.00 -18.31 -7.55
CA ASN A 178 21.39 -18.92 -6.38
C ASN A 178 19.99 -18.38 -6.05
N ALA A 179 19.46 -17.46 -6.86
CA ALA A 179 18.11 -16.96 -6.70
C ALA A 179 17.10 -18.10 -6.83
N ASP A 180 16.04 -18.08 -5.99
CA ASP A 180 15.01 -19.12 -6.04
C ASP A 180 14.43 -19.23 -7.47
N PRO A 181 14.54 -20.39 -8.12
CA PRO A 181 14.12 -20.55 -9.52
C PRO A 181 12.63 -20.29 -9.74
N LEU A 182 11.79 -20.44 -8.71
CA LEU A 182 10.36 -20.18 -8.80
C LEU A 182 10.03 -18.68 -8.95
N LEU A 183 10.99 -17.78 -8.69
CA LEU A 183 10.84 -16.34 -8.96
C LEU A 183 10.55 -16.05 -10.44
N ALA A 184 11.05 -16.89 -11.35
CA ALA A 184 10.82 -16.73 -12.78
C ALA A 184 9.33 -16.89 -13.17
N ASP A 185 8.56 -17.65 -12.38
CA ASP A 185 7.13 -17.90 -12.58
C ASP A 185 6.25 -16.86 -11.85
N CYS A 186 6.85 -15.96 -11.08
CA CYS A 186 6.13 -15.01 -10.24
C CYS A 186 5.87 -13.69 -10.97
N GLN A 187 4.71 -13.11 -10.69
CA GLN A 187 4.30 -11.78 -11.14
C GLN A 187 4.19 -10.86 -9.94
N PHE A 188 4.90 -9.74 -9.97
CA PHE A 188 4.91 -8.75 -8.90
C PHE A 188 4.25 -7.46 -9.35
N GLN A 189 3.21 -7.03 -8.62
CA GLN A 189 2.59 -5.72 -8.73
C GLN A 189 2.87 -4.98 -7.42
N VAL A 190 3.47 -3.81 -7.51
CA VAL A 190 3.91 -3.04 -6.35
C VAL A 190 3.16 -1.73 -6.31
N ALA A 191 2.44 -1.50 -5.22
CA ALA A 191 1.73 -0.25 -4.96
C ALA A 191 2.73 0.87 -4.70
N CYS A 192 2.81 1.85 -5.61
CA CYS A 192 3.76 2.95 -5.55
C CYS A 192 3.13 4.24 -6.05
N ASP A 193 2.89 5.18 -5.11
CA ASP A 193 2.26 6.48 -5.38
C ASP A 193 3.27 7.62 -5.50
N VAL A 194 4.58 7.28 -5.50
CA VAL A 194 5.67 8.26 -5.64
C VAL A 194 6.45 8.02 -6.92
N THR A 195 6.97 9.10 -7.49
CA THR A 195 7.72 9.08 -8.76
C THR A 195 9.21 9.36 -8.61
N ASN A 196 9.71 9.40 -7.37
CA ASN A 196 11.11 9.71 -7.09
C ASN A 196 12.07 8.71 -7.74
N PRO A 197 13.15 9.18 -8.40
CA PRO A 197 14.20 8.31 -8.89
C PRO A 197 14.98 7.70 -7.73
N LEU A 198 15.89 6.76 -8.03
CA LEU A 198 16.68 6.10 -6.99
C LEU A 198 17.61 7.06 -6.25
N CYS A 199 18.34 7.91 -6.97
CA CYS A 199 19.42 8.75 -6.48
C CYS A 199 19.20 10.23 -6.78
N GLY A 200 20.11 11.07 -6.22
CA GLY A 200 20.12 12.50 -6.42
C GLY A 200 19.22 13.29 -5.48
N PRO A 201 19.10 14.62 -5.67
CA PRO A 201 18.36 15.49 -4.73
C PRO A 201 16.89 15.11 -4.54
N ASN A 202 16.27 14.49 -5.53
CA ASN A 202 14.90 13.97 -5.49
C ASN A 202 14.83 12.47 -5.25
N GLY A 203 15.96 11.81 -4.95
CA GLY A 203 16.08 10.37 -4.78
C GLY A 203 15.69 9.88 -3.39
N ALA A 204 15.76 8.56 -3.24
CA ALA A 204 15.37 7.83 -2.02
C ALA A 204 16.00 8.40 -0.75
N THR A 205 17.32 8.62 -0.77
CA THR A 205 18.10 9.02 0.40
C THR A 205 17.82 10.46 0.82
N TYR A 206 17.79 11.40 -0.13
CA TYR A 206 17.57 12.81 0.18
C TYR A 206 16.16 13.13 0.64
N ILE A 207 15.14 12.51 0.01
CA ILE A 207 13.73 12.81 0.30
C ILE A 207 13.24 12.03 1.51
N TYR A 208 13.53 10.74 1.60
CA TYR A 208 12.94 9.86 2.61
C TYR A 208 13.91 9.41 3.70
N GLY A 209 15.21 9.61 3.50
CA GLY A 209 16.26 9.23 4.46
C GLY A 209 16.16 9.90 5.82
N PRO A 210 15.91 11.22 5.92
CA PRO A 210 15.89 11.93 7.21
C PRO A 210 14.92 11.33 8.22
N GLN A 211 13.71 10.95 7.83
CA GLN A 211 12.73 10.32 8.73
C GLN A 211 13.14 8.92 9.20
N LYS A 212 14.11 8.30 8.51
CA LYS A 212 14.67 6.96 8.82
C LYS A 212 15.97 7.03 9.62
N GLY A 213 16.41 8.24 9.99
CA GLY A 213 17.63 8.46 10.76
C GLY A 213 18.86 8.80 9.93
N VAL A 214 18.72 9.08 8.62
CA VAL A 214 19.85 9.59 7.81
C VAL A 214 20.17 11.02 8.24
N THR A 215 21.37 11.23 8.78
CA THR A 215 21.90 12.53 9.15
C THR A 215 22.50 13.27 7.94
N LYS A 216 22.71 14.57 8.05
CA LYS A 216 23.19 15.40 6.92
C LYS A 216 24.53 14.93 6.33
N ASP A 217 25.41 14.44 7.17
CA ASP A 217 26.72 13.89 6.81
C ASP A 217 26.64 12.53 6.11
N LEU A 218 25.56 11.78 6.32
CA LEU A 218 25.31 10.48 5.69
C LEU A 218 24.56 10.58 4.36
N LEU A 219 23.91 11.69 4.04
CA LEU A 219 23.12 11.83 2.81
C LEU A 219 23.95 11.51 1.56
N LEU A 220 25.07 12.21 1.38
CA LEU A 220 25.91 12.05 0.20
C LEU A 220 26.56 10.65 0.11
N PRO A 221 27.19 10.11 1.19
CA PRO A 221 27.77 8.76 1.14
C PRO A 221 26.74 7.67 0.82
N ILE A 222 25.55 7.72 1.39
CA ILE A 222 24.52 6.72 1.12
C ILE A 222 23.98 6.85 -0.31
N ASP A 223 23.75 8.07 -0.80
CA ASP A 223 23.29 8.30 -2.17
C ASP A 223 24.31 7.83 -3.21
N GLN A 224 25.60 8.07 -2.97
CA GLN A 224 26.69 7.55 -3.79
C GLN A 224 26.75 6.01 -3.77
N GLY A 225 26.57 5.40 -2.60
CA GLY A 225 26.46 3.93 -2.47
C GLY A 225 25.27 3.37 -3.26
N MET A 226 24.14 4.06 -3.22
CA MET A 226 22.95 3.69 -4.00
C MET A 226 23.20 3.79 -5.51
N ALA A 227 23.89 4.85 -5.97
CA ALA A 227 24.26 5.02 -7.37
C ALA A 227 25.27 3.96 -7.83
N HIS A 228 26.25 3.61 -6.97
CA HIS A 228 27.19 2.52 -7.22
C HIS A 228 26.47 1.18 -7.35
N TYR A 229 25.60 0.86 -6.41
CA TYR A 229 24.76 -0.34 -6.47
C TYR A 229 23.97 -0.43 -7.78
N ALA A 230 23.33 0.67 -8.20
CA ALA A 230 22.58 0.70 -9.46
C ALA A 230 23.48 0.44 -10.68
N LYS A 231 24.71 0.95 -10.67
CA LYS A 231 25.68 0.70 -11.74
C LYS A 231 26.06 -0.78 -11.83
N ILE A 232 26.38 -1.43 -10.71
CA ILE A 232 26.72 -2.85 -10.69
C ILE A 232 25.50 -3.71 -11.05
N THR A 233 24.28 -3.33 -10.57
CA THR A 233 23.02 -3.98 -10.97
C THR A 233 22.84 -3.95 -12.48
N ALA A 234 23.07 -2.81 -13.13
CA ALA A 234 22.93 -2.69 -14.58
C ALA A 234 23.88 -3.64 -15.33
N GLN A 235 25.09 -3.85 -14.82
CA GLN A 235 26.05 -4.81 -15.39
C GLN A 235 25.60 -6.26 -15.22
N ALA A 236 25.04 -6.61 -14.07
CA ALA A 236 24.64 -7.98 -13.75
C ALA A 236 23.31 -8.38 -14.41
N THR A 237 22.35 -7.45 -14.54
CA THR A 237 20.98 -7.75 -15.00
C THR A 237 20.66 -7.23 -16.40
N GLY A 238 21.47 -6.31 -16.94
CA GLY A 238 21.19 -5.61 -18.19
C GLY A 238 20.09 -4.55 -18.08
N THR A 239 19.64 -4.20 -16.87
CA THR A 239 18.54 -3.24 -16.62
C THR A 239 19.06 -1.85 -16.26
N GLN A 240 18.30 -0.79 -16.56
CA GLN A 240 18.66 0.61 -16.26
C GLN A 240 17.45 1.34 -15.65
N TYR A 241 17.21 1.12 -14.36
CA TYR A 241 16.06 1.70 -13.64
C TYR A 241 16.43 2.79 -12.62
N LEU A 242 17.67 3.34 -12.66
CA LEU A 242 18.10 4.40 -11.72
C LEU A 242 17.16 5.61 -11.76
N GLU A 243 16.78 6.06 -12.95
CA GLU A 243 15.91 7.22 -13.17
C GLU A 243 14.41 6.84 -13.32
N ALA A 244 14.06 5.56 -13.18
CA ALA A 244 12.69 5.15 -13.34
C ALA A 244 11.79 5.76 -12.25
N PRO A 245 10.57 6.24 -12.61
CA PRO A 245 9.61 6.70 -11.63
C PRO A 245 9.31 5.63 -10.58
N GLY A 246 9.45 5.98 -9.30
CA GLY A 246 9.23 5.05 -8.19
C GLY A 246 10.42 4.17 -7.82
N ALA A 247 11.55 4.23 -8.54
CA ALA A 247 12.76 3.49 -8.19
C ALA A 247 13.26 3.84 -6.77
N GLY A 248 13.14 5.10 -6.36
CA GLY A 248 13.49 5.57 -5.01
C GLY A 248 12.49 5.22 -3.92
N ALA A 249 11.31 4.70 -4.28
CA ALA A 249 10.30 4.36 -3.30
C ALA A 249 10.82 3.37 -2.26
N ALA A 250 10.41 3.57 -1.01
CA ALA A 250 10.76 2.72 0.12
C ALA A 250 12.27 2.50 0.31
N GLY A 251 13.09 3.55 0.03
CA GLY A 251 14.55 3.46 0.22
C GLY A 251 15.25 2.62 -0.84
N GLY A 252 14.75 2.64 -2.08
CA GLY A 252 15.27 1.91 -3.22
C GLY A 252 14.67 0.50 -3.38
N LEU A 253 13.70 0.11 -2.56
CA LEU A 253 13.01 -1.17 -2.73
C LEU A 253 12.28 -1.24 -4.09
N GLY A 254 11.71 -0.10 -4.57
CA GLY A 254 11.13 0.00 -5.91
C GLY A 254 12.14 -0.35 -7.00
N PHE A 255 13.38 0.13 -6.90
CA PHE A 255 14.47 -0.22 -7.83
C PHE A 255 14.76 -1.72 -7.83
N ALA A 256 14.82 -2.36 -6.64
CA ALA A 256 15.05 -3.80 -6.55
C ALA A 256 13.94 -4.60 -7.25
N PHE A 257 12.68 -4.26 -7.01
CA PHE A 257 11.55 -4.89 -7.67
C PHE A 257 11.61 -4.76 -9.20
N LEU A 258 11.93 -3.56 -9.70
CA LEU A 258 12.07 -3.33 -11.15
C LEU A 258 13.22 -4.13 -11.75
N SER A 259 14.40 -4.08 -11.11
CA SER A 259 15.65 -4.58 -11.70
C SER A 259 15.78 -6.10 -11.66
N TYR A 260 15.27 -6.74 -10.60
CA TYR A 260 15.49 -8.18 -10.36
C TYR A 260 14.23 -9.02 -10.51
N LEU A 261 13.07 -8.46 -10.20
CA LEU A 261 11.81 -9.22 -10.16
C LEU A 261 10.84 -8.83 -11.28
N LYS A 262 11.26 -7.94 -12.21
CA LYS A 262 10.46 -7.48 -13.35
C LYS A 262 9.08 -6.98 -12.93
N ALA A 263 9.00 -6.37 -11.76
CA ALA A 263 7.75 -5.92 -11.18
C ALA A 263 7.15 -4.73 -11.96
N ALA A 264 5.83 -4.61 -11.92
CA ALA A 264 5.12 -3.41 -12.32
C ALA A 264 4.89 -2.51 -11.10
N LEU A 265 5.42 -1.27 -11.12
CA LEU A 265 5.05 -0.24 -10.15
C LEU A 265 3.78 0.45 -10.65
N VAL A 266 2.72 0.41 -9.86
CA VAL A 266 1.41 0.96 -10.22
C VAL A 266 0.83 1.77 -9.07
N PRO A 267 -0.02 2.79 -9.32
CA PRO A 267 -0.71 3.49 -8.26
C PRO A 267 -1.48 2.53 -7.37
N GLY A 268 -1.35 2.70 -6.04
CA GLY A 268 -1.92 1.78 -5.07
C GLY A 268 -3.41 1.57 -5.28
N ILE A 269 -4.16 2.65 -5.46
CA ILE A 269 -5.60 2.57 -5.67
C ILE A 269 -5.97 1.78 -6.93
N ASP A 270 -5.27 1.98 -8.05
CA ASP A 270 -5.57 1.27 -9.30
C ASP A 270 -5.33 -0.24 -9.15
N LEU A 271 -4.26 -0.61 -8.43
CA LEU A 271 -3.95 -2.00 -8.11
C LEU A 271 -5.06 -2.65 -7.29
N ILE A 272 -5.55 -1.96 -6.26
CA ILE A 272 -6.61 -2.47 -5.38
C ILE A 272 -7.94 -2.59 -6.12
N LEU A 273 -8.35 -1.56 -6.87
CA LEU A 273 -9.60 -1.58 -7.67
C LEU A 273 -9.64 -2.75 -8.65
N ASN A 274 -8.48 -3.04 -9.29
CA ASN A 274 -8.33 -4.19 -10.17
C ASN A 274 -8.39 -5.51 -9.41
N ALA A 275 -7.71 -5.62 -8.26
CA ALA A 275 -7.67 -6.84 -7.46
C ALA A 275 -9.08 -7.24 -6.97
N ILE A 276 -9.87 -6.29 -6.47
CA ILE A 276 -11.26 -6.53 -6.01
C ILE A 276 -12.28 -6.60 -7.15
N ARG A 277 -11.84 -6.41 -8.40
CA ARG A 277 -12.68 -6.37 -9.61
C ARG A 277 -13.86 -5.42 -9.47
N LEU A 278 -13.59 -4.20 -8.98
CA LEU A 278 -14.65 -3.24 -8.72
C LEU A 278 -15.40 -2.89 -10.00
N GLU A 279 -14.71 -2.79 -11.13
CA GLU A 279 -15.28 -2.41 -12.43
C GLU A 279 -16.42 -3.33 -12.88
N GLU A 280 -16.35 -4.63 -12.55
CA GLU A 280 -17.40 -5.61 -12.87
C GLU A 280 -18.73 -5.28 -12.17
N GLU A 281 -18.68 -4.64 -11.00
CA GLU A 281 -19.86 -4.28 -10.23
C GLU A 281 -20.46 -2.92 -10.59
N LEU A 282 -19.70 -2.09 -11.34
CA LEU A 282 -20.12 -0.71 -11.67
C LEU A 282 -20.99 -0.62 -12.90
N SER A 283 -20.98 -1.63 -13.78
CA SER A 283 -21.62 -1.57 -15.10
C SER A 283 -23.13 -1.32 -15.06
N ASP A 284 -23.81 -1.71 -13.99
CA ASP A 284 -25.25 -1.57 -13.74
C ASP A 284 -25.53 -0.93 -12.37
N ALA A 285 -24.58 -0.21 -11.80
CA ALA A 285 -24.75 0.48 -10.53
C ALA A 285 -25.48 1.80 -10.71
N ASP A 286 -26.52 2.02 -9.92
CA ASP A 286 -27.23 3.31 -9.86
C ASP A 286 -26.44 4.32 -9.00
N VAL A 287 -25.91 3.85 -7.85
CA VAL A 287 -25.18 4.67 -6.89
C VAL A 287 -23.91 3.94 -6.45
N VAL A 288 -22.82 4.69 -6.41
CA VAL A 288 -21.54 4.25 -5.85
C VAL A 288 -21.26 5.07 -4.60
N VAL A 289 -21.03 4.39 -3.48
CA VAL A 289 -20.66 5.04 -2.21
C VAL A 289 -19.20 4.76 -1.94
N THR A 290 -18.43 5.84 -1.76
CA THR A 290 -17.03 5.77 -1.34
C THR A 290 -16.80 6.64 -0.11
N GLY A 291 -15.57 6.72 0.39
CA GLY A 291 -15.23 7.55 1.54
C GLY A 291 -13.98 7.09 2.26
N GLU A 292 -13.60 7.87 3.26
CA GLU A 292 -12.45 7.64 4.12
C GLU A 292 -12.60 8.44 5.43
N GLY A 293 -11.66 8.29 6.38
CA GLY A 293 -11.72 9.01 7.65
C GLY A 293 -11.73 10.54 7.51
N ARG A 294 -11.07 11.11 6.48
CA ARG A 294 -11.01 12.55 6.26
C ARG A 294 -10.91 12.92 4.79
N LEU A 295 -11.90 13.65 4.29
CA LEU A 295 -11.88 14.26 2.96
C LEU A 295 -11.19 15.62 2.98
N ASP A 296 -10.14 15.77 2.18
CA ASP A 296 -9.36 16.99 2.05
C ASP A 296 -8.81 17.16 0.62
N HIS A 297 -7.94 18.17 0.40
CA HIS A 297 -7.30 18.40 -0.89
C HIS A 297 -6.46 17.20 -1.36
N GLN A 298 -5.82 16.48 -0.44
CA GLN A 298 -5.01 15.30 -0.80
C GLN A 298 -5.88 14.18 -1.36
N THR A 299 -7.11 14.03 -0.87
CA THR A 299 -8.09 13.08 -1.44
C THR A 299 -8.32 13.36 -2.93
N ALA A 300 -8.46 14.64 -3.29
CA ALA A 300 -8.63 15.06 -4.69
C ALA A 300 -7.41 14.76 -5.59
N MET A 301 -6.23 14.56 -5.00
CA MET A 301 -5.00 14.23 -5.73
C MET A 301 -4.88 12.76 -6.14
N GLY A 302 -5.91 11.94 -5.92
CA GLY A 302 -5.95 10.55 -6.43
C GLY A 302 -5.97 9.45 -5.37
N LYS A 303 -6.34 9.78 -4.12
CA LYS A 303 -6.58 8.75 -3.10
C LYS A 303 -7.80 7.87 -3.42
N ALA A 304 -8.03 6.89 -2.57
CA ALA A 304 -9.05 5.86 -2.75
C ALA A 304 -10.43 6.39 -3.19
N PRO A 305 -11.04 7.40 -2.56
CA PRO A 305 -12.36 7.87 -2.96
C PRO A 305 -12.40 8.42 -4.39
N VAL A 306 -11.35 9.13 -4.82
CA VAL A 306 -11.27 9.68 -6.17
C VAL A 306 -10.96 8.60 -7.21
N GLY A 307 -10.17 7.59 -6.85
CA GLY A 307 -9.96 6.42 -7.70
C GLY A 307 -11.28 5.70 -8.03
N VAL A 308 -12.11 5.46 -7.00
CA VAL A 308 -13.46 4.88 -7.16
C VAL A 308 -14.34 5.77 -8.04
N ALA A 309 -14.36 7.09 -7.76
CA ALA A 309 -15.17 8.04 -8.52
C ALA A 309 -14.78 8.08 -10.02
N ARG A 310 -13.47 8.10 -10.31
CA ARG A 310 -12.95 8.05 -11.68
C ARG A 310 -13.42 6.81 -12.44
N LEU A 311 -13.43 5.65 -11.76
CA LEU A 311 -13.89 4.40 -12.35
C LEU A 311 -15.41 4.40 -12.56
N ALA A 312 -16.19 4.84 -11.56
CA ALA A 312 -17.65 4.88 -11.60
C ALA A 312 -18.20 5.81 -12.68
N ARG A 313 -17.51 6.93 -12.97
CA ARG A 313 -17.89 7.86 -14.04
C ARG A 313 -17.97 7.24 -15.43
N LYS A 314 -17.21 6.19 -15.70
CA LYS A 314 -17.29 5.47 -16.98
C LYS A 314 -18.69 4.87 -17.21
N TYR A 315 -19.44 4.64 -16.13
CA TYR A 315 -20.73 3.96 -16.13
C TYR A 315 -21.89 4.90 -15.75
N HIS A 316 -21.62 6.20 -15.61
CA HIS A 316 -22.63 7.22 -15.28
C HIS A 316 -23.35 7.00 -13.94
N ALA A 317 -22.77 6.23 -13.02
CA ALA A 317 -23.29 6.05 -11.68
C ALA A 317 -23.14 7.33 -10.85
N THR A 318 -24.11 7.63 -9.99
CA THR A 318 -24.00 8.72 -9.00
C THR A 318 -23.01 8.35 -7.94
N VAL A 319 -22.00 9.21 -7.69
CA VAL A 319 -20.94 8.95 -6.73
C VAL A 319 -21.12 9.80 -5.47
N LEU A 320 -21.34 9.13 -4.34
CA LEU A 320 -21.45 9.75 -3.03
C LEU A 320 -20.22 9.40 -2.17
N ALA A 321 -19.76 10.35 -1.34
CA ALA A 321 -18.71 10.06 -0.38
C ALA A 321 -19.16 10.34 1.05
N PHE A 322 -18.80 9.44 1.97
CA PHE A 322 -18.96 9.63 3.41
C PHE A 322 -17.58 9.78 4.05
N ALA A 323 -17.44 10.73 4.98
CA ALA A 323 -16.17 10.96 5.66
C ALA A 323 -16.36 11.27 7.14
N GLY A 324 -15.41 10.81 7.96
CA GLY A 324 -15.39 11.17 9.39
C GLY A 324 -15.32 12.69 9.57
N SER A 325 -14.47 13.35 8.79
CA SER A 325 -14.36 14.82 8.76
C SER A 325 -14.16 15.33 7.32
N VAL A 326 -14.55 16.59 7.10
CA VAL A 326 -14.46 17.24 5.79
C VAL A 326 -13.80 18.61 5.98
N THR A 327 -12.73 18.88 5.24
CA THR A 327 -12.06 20.20 5.29
C THR A 327 -12.70 21.20 4.33
N LYS A 328 -12.35 22.49 4.49
CA LYS A 328 -12.90 23.55 3.62
C LYS A 328 -12.55 23.39 2.13
N ASP A 329 -11.42 22.75 1.84
CA ASP A 329 -10.90 22.51 0.50
C ASP A 329 -11.33 21.16 -0.10
N ALA A 330 -12.12 20.37 0.62
CA ALA A 330 -12.69 19.12 0.13
C ALA A 330 -13.60 19.28 -1.10
N SER A 331 -14.08 20.49 -1.39
CA SER A 331 -14.83 20.80 -2.63
C SER A 331 -14.05 20.46 -3.91
N ALA A 332 -12.71 20.36 -3.85
CA ALA A 332 -11.89 19.85 -4.94
C ALA A 332 -12.26 18.41 -5.33
N CYS A 333 -12.79 17.61 -4.42
CA CYS A 333 -13.25 16.25 -4.69
C CYS A 333 -14.46 16.21 -5.65
N ASN A 334 -15.31 17.25 -5.66
CA ASN A 334 -16.41 17.33 -6.63
C ASN A 334 -15.86 17.44 -8.06
N ASN A 335 -14.83 18.26 -8.28
CA ASN A 335 -14.16 18.37 -9.58
C ASN A 335 -13.45 17.06 -9.98
N ALA A 336 -13.05 16.25 -8.99
CA ALA A 336 -12.40 14.97 -9.20
C ALA A 336 -13.38 13.79 -9.43
N GLY A 337 -14.71 14.04 -9.33
CA GLY A 337 -15.71 13.05 -9.72
C GLY A 337 -16.68 12.59 -8.66
N ILE A 338 -16.58 13.11 -7.45
CA ILE A 338 -17.55 12.84 -6.38
C ILE A 338 -18.70 13.83 -6.52
N ASP A 339 -19.92 13.34 -6.75
CA ASP A 339 -21.10 14.21 -6.99
C ASP A 339 -21.53 14.92 -5.69
N ALA A 340 -21.52 14.21 -4.56
CA ALA A 340 -21.79 14.80 -3.26
C ALA A 340 -21.00 14.09 -2.15
N PHE A 341 -20.63 14.83 -1.08
CA PHE A 341 -19.97 14.24 0.08
C PHE A 341 -20.61 14.73 1.39
N PHE A 342 -20.55 13.87 2.40
CA PHE A 342 -21.23 14.09 3.68
C PHE A 342 -20.29 13.76 4.85
N PRO A 343 -20.11 14.68 5.83
CA PRO A 343 -19.49 14.35 7.10
C PRO A 343 -20.43 13.45 7.92
N VAL A 344 -19.88 12.42 8.55
CA VAL A 344 -20.69 11.46 9.33
C VAL A 344 -20.81 11.82 10.80
N VAL A 345 -19.97 12.71 11.31
CA VAL A 345 -20.08 13.22 12.67
C VAL A 345 -21.32 14.10 12.77
N ARG A 346 -22.33 13.65 13.55
CA ARG A 346 -23.71 14.20 13.54
C ARG A 346 -23.93 15.35 14.52
N GLY A 347 -22.98 15.61 15.41
CA GLY A 347 -23.10 16.64 16.43
C GLY A 347 -21.75 17.11 16.96
N VAL A 348 -21.76 18.05 17.87
CA VAL A 348 -20.55 18.47 18.58
C VAL A 348 -20.12 17.33 19.51
N THR A 349 -18.90 16.82 19.32
CA THR A 349 -18.36 15.70 20.06
C THR A 349 -16.84 15.82 20.18
N THR A 350 -16.22 15.03 21.04
CA THR A 350 -14.76 14.94 21.13
C THR A 350 -14.19 14.05 20.02
N LEU A 351 -12.89 14.17 19.74
CA LEU A 351 -12.23 13.29 18.79
C LEU A 351 -12.29 11.82 19.25
N GLU A 352 -12.12 11.56 20.55
CA GLU A 352 -12.18 10.23 21.13
C GLU A 352 -13.56 9.58 20.90
N GLU A 353 -14.64 10.31 21.21
CA GLU A 353 -16.02 9.84 20.97
C GLU A 353 -16.32 9.65 19.48
N ALA A 354 -15.83 10.54 18.63
CA ALA A 354 -16.03 10.44 17.18
C ALA A 354 -15.29 9.23 16.56
N MET A 355 -14.15 8.84 17.14
CA MET A 355 -13.34 7.71 16.68
C MET A 355 -13.70 6.39 17.36
N ASP A 356 -14.54 6.42 18.40
CA ASP A 356 -15.06 5.18 19.01
C ASP A 356 -15.77 4.34 17.95
N PRO A 357 -15.41 3.05 17.79
CA PRO A 357 -15.93 2.22 16.70
C PRO A 357 -17.45 2.10 16.68
N GLN A 358 -18.11 2.03 17.84
CA GLN A 358 -19.57 1.90 17.90
C GLN A 358 -20.25 3.22 17.49
N ASN A 359 -19.73 4.36 17.96
CA ASN A 359 -20.23 5.67 17.57
C ASN A 359 -20.01 5.96 16.09
N ALA A 360 -18.83 5.64 15.58
CA ALA A 360 -18.50 5.82 14.16
C ALA A 360 -19.40 4.96 13.25
N GLN A 361 -19.63 3.71 13.61
CA GLN A 361 -20.51 2.80 12.89
C GLN A 361 -21.97 3.30 12.86
N GLU A 362 -22.50 3.72 14.02
CA GLU A 362 -23.87 4.24 14.11
C GLU A 362 -24.02 5.56 13.36
N ASN A 363 -23.04 6.47 13.46
CA ASN A 363 -23.04 7.72 12.73
C ASN A 363 -23.05 7.51 11.22
N LEU A 364 -22.21 6.60 10.73
CA LEU A 364 -22.10 6.27 9.31
C LEU A 364 -23.40 5.62 8.81
N ARG A 365 -23.96 4.63 9.54
CA ARG A 365 -25.23 4.01 9.24
C ARG A 365 -26.36 5.02 9.14
N ALA A 366 -26.51 5.88 10.16
CA ALA A 366 -27.59 6.85 10.22
C ALA A 366 -27.46 7.95 9.16
N THR A 367 -26.24 8.39 8.83
CA THR A 367 -26.01 9.35 7.75
C THR A 367 -26.39 8.72 6.39
N ALA A 368 -25.95 7.50 6.15
CA ALA A 368 -26.32 6.76 4.94
C ALA A 368 -27.84 6.60 4.81
N GLU A 369 -28.53 6.22 5.90
CA GLU A 369 -29.99 6.10 5.91
C GLU A 369 -30.66 7.41 5.45
N GLN A 370 -30.27 8.57 6.01
CA GLN A 370 -30.91 9.84 5.67
C GLN A 370 -30.63 10.28 4.22
N VAL A 371 -29.41 10.06 3.72
CA VAL A 371 -29.07 10.35 2.33
C VAL A 371 -29.88 9.47 1.38
N PHE A 372 -30.02 8.18 1.66
CA PHE A 372 -30.79 7.27 0.80
C PHE A 372 -32.30 7.47 0.93
N ARG A 373 -32.83 7.96 2.08
CA ARG A 373 -34.22 8.43 2.14
C ARG A 373 -34.47 9.60 1.19
N LEU A 374 -33.52 10.54 1.07
CA LEU A 374 -33.64 11.65 0.12
C LEU A 374 -33.62 11.14 -1.34
N LEU A 375 -32.71 10.21 -1.68
CA LEU A 375 -32.64 9.61 -3.01
C LEU A 375 -33.89 8.80 -3.37
N ALA A 376 -34.57 8.22 -2.40
CA ALA A 376 -35.81 7.48 -2.63
C ALA A 376 -37.04 8.38 -2.94
N LEU A 377 -36.92 9.71 -2.78
CA LEU A 377 -37.96 10.68 -3.11
C LEU A 377 -37.85 11.17 -4.56
N SER A 378 -36.72 10.96 -5.22
CA SER A 378 -36.44 11.32 -6.60
C SER A 378 -36.73 10.14 -7.54
#